data_a176f4602c31f7b22d13cfc8c4da5566
#
_entry.id   a176f4602c31f7b22d13cfc8c4da5566
#
_cell.length_a   1.000
_cell.length_b   1.000
_cell.length_c   1.000
_cell.angle_alpha   90.00
_cell.angle_beta   90.00
_cell.angle_gamma   90.00
#
_symmetry.space_group_name_H-M   'P 1'
#
loop_
_entity.id
_entity.type
_entity.pdbx_description
1 polymer ?
#
loop_
_entity_poly.entity_id
_entity_poly.type
_entity_poly.pdbx_seq_one_letter_code
_entity_poly.pdbx_strand_id
1 'polypeptide(L)'
;MYFETQRLILRKPQITDVEEYMTFVNSAFVNRYNAMTPVTWEKAESQFANASDDLSALAIELKESGKIIGMIYTGEDSLRYGVDSKEFSYFLREEEAGKGYMKEALRALIQYLFTEEQLTCVSARCFVPNVASQRLLESLGFHRDGVIRQCVKGYQDQVFDDCLYSLMRSE
;
A
#
# COMPACT_ATOMS: atom_id res chain seq x y z
N MET A 1 10.40 6.47 11.45
CA MET A 1 9.08 6.59 12.11
C MET A 1 8.50 5.20 12.26
N TYR A 2 7.75 4.95 13.33
CA TYR A 2 7.20 3.64 13.64
C TYR A 2 5.76 3.78 14.10
N PHE A 3 4.88 2.93 13.55
CA PHE A 3 3.55 2.73 14.10
C PHE A 3 3.48 1.33 14.67
N GLU A 4 3.08 1.20 15.92
CA GLU A 4 2.81 -0.09 16.50
C GLU A 4 1.30 -0.31 16.60
N THR A 5 0.87 -1.48 16.17
CA THR A 5 -0.48 -1.97 16.33
C THR A 5 -0.48 -3.19 17.26
N GLN A 6 -1.59 -3.89 17.38
CA GLN A 6 -1.64 -5.11 18.17
C GLN A 6 -0.66 -6.18 17.68
N ARG A 7 -0.57 -6.38 16.35
CA ARG A 7 0.20 -7.48 15.74
C ARG A 7 1.36 -7.02 14.87
N LEU A 8 1.42 -5.73 14.50
CA LEU A 8 2.32 -5.22 13.48
C LEU A 8 3.19 -4.08 13.99
N ILE A 9 4.35 -3.92 13.32
CA ILE A 9 5.17 -2.71 13.33
C ILE A 9 5.20 -2.19 11.89
N LEU A 10 4.78 -0.94 11.68
CA LEU A 10 4.93 -0.24 10.42
C LEU A 10 6.13 0.65 10.53
N ARG A 11 7.15 0.40 9.73
CA ARG A 11 8.42 1.09 9.82
C ARG A 11 9.03 1.35 8.44
N LYS A 12 9.99 2.22 8.40
CA LYS A 12 10.86 2.41 7.25
C LYS A 12 11.52 1.06 6.89
N PRO A 13 11.53 0.66 5.61
CA PRO A 13 12.24 -0.53 5.18
C PRO A 13 13.76 -0.35 5.39
N GLN A 14 14.44 -1.44 5.68
CA GLN A 14 15.88 -1.49 5.94
C GLN A 14 16.56 -2.40 4.91
N ILE A 15 17.85 -2.19 4.68
CA ILE A 15 18.62 -3.02 3.75
C ILE A 15 18.56 -4.51 4.12
N THR A 16 18.46 -4.81 5.41
CA THR A 16 18.32 -6.18 5.93
C THR A 16 16.99 -6.85 5.58
N ASP A 17 15.99 -6.08 5.14
CA ASP A 17 14.68 -6.62 4.73
C ASP A 17 14.69 -7.12 3.28
N VAL A 18 15.72 -6.81 2.49
CA VAL A 18 15.76 -7.12 1.05
C VAL A 18 15.59 -8.61 0.80
N GLU A 19 16.26 -9.46 1.56
CA GLU A 19 16.15 -10.91 1.40
C GLU A 19 14.71 -11.40 1.57
N GLU A 20 14.04 -11.00 2.67
CA GLU A 20 12.66 -11.38 2.92
C GLU A 20 11.70 -10.77 1.87
N TYR A 21 11.90 -9.50 1.51
CA TYR A 21 11.11 -8.80 0.48
C TYR A 21 11.13 -9.53 -0.86
N MET A 22 12.32 -9.98 -1.30
CA MET A 22 12.49 -10.68 -2.57
C MET A 22 11.79 -12.04 -2.61
N THR A 23 11.47 -12.63 -1.46
CA THR A 23 10.72 -13.90 -1.43
C THR A 23 9.28 -13.75 -1.92
N PHE A 24 8.69 -12.56 -1.87
CA PHE A 24 7.28 -12.38 -2.20
C PHE A 24 6.96 -11.27 -3.21
N VAL A 25 7.82 -10.24 -3.37
CA VAL A 25 7.51 -9.08 -4.23
C VAL A 25 7.22 -9.46 -5.68
N ASN A 26 7.92 -10.45 -6.21
CA ASN A 26 7.77 -10.92 -7.60
C ASN A 26 6.82 -12.13 -7.73
N SER A 27 6.12 -12.50 -6.67
CA SER A 27 5.17 -13.62 -6.72
C SER A 27 4.03 -13.35 -7.69
N ALA A 28 3.43 -14.41 -8.23
CA ALA A 28 2.25 -14.31 -9.09
C ALA A 28 1.07 -13.62 -8.35
N PHE A 29 0.97 -13.84 -7.05
CA PHE A 29 -0.05 -13.22 -6.22
C PHE A 29 0.09 -11.70 -6.16
N VAL A 30 1.30 -11.18 -5.87
CA VAL A 30 1.57 -9.72 -5.82
C VAL A 30 1.44 -9.10 -7.21
N ASN A 31 2.00 -9.73 -8.24
CA ASN A 31 2.00 -9.20 -9.60
C ASN A 31 0.63 -9.22 -10.28
N ARG A 32 -0.30 -10.07 -9.83
CA ARG A 32 -1.61 -10.24 -10.46
C ARG A 32 -2.39 -8.92 -10.61
N TYR A 33 -2.30 -8.05 -9.61
CA TYR A 33 -3.00 -6.77 -9.57
C TYR A 33 -2.04 -5.62 -9.23
N ASN A 34 -0.87 -5.64 -9.85
CA ASN A 34 0.14 -4.64 -9.65
C ASN A 34 0.64 -4.11 -11.01
N ALA A 35 0.83 -2.80 -11.09
CA ALA A 35 1.41 -2.15 -12.27
C ALA A 35 2.94 -2.15 -12.26
N MET A 36 3.56 -2.77 -11.26
CA MET A 36 5.02 -2.81 -11.12
C MET A 36 5.64 -3.73 -12.15
N THR A 37 6.79 -3.33 -12.66
CA THR A 37 7.73 -4.25 -13.32
C THR A 37 8.38 -5.13 -12.26
N PRO A 38 8.80 -6.37 -12.60
CA PRO A 38 9.56 -7.21 -11.67
C PRO A 38 10.71 -6.44 -11.03
N VAL A 39 10.87 -6.61 -9.72
CA VAL A 39 11.92 -5.95 -8.95
C VAL A 39 13.17 -6.79 -8.99
N THR A 40 14.32 -6.20 -9.41
CA THR A 40 15.62 -6.86 -9.29
C THR A 40 16.18 -6.68 -7.90
N TRP A 41 17.16 -7.51 -7.53
CA TRP A 41 17.84 -7.42 -6.25
C TRP A 41 18.47 -6.03 -6.04
N GLU A 42 19.20 -5.55 -7.03
CA GLU A 42 19.88 -4.24 -7.00
C GLU A 42 18.87 -3.08 -6.83
N LYS A 43 17.69 -3.22 -7.46
CA LYS A 43 16.62 -2.22 -7.31
C LYS A 43 16.06 -2.22 -5.90
N ALA A 44 15.83 -3.39 -5.31
CA ALA A 44 15.36 -3.52 -3.93
C ALA A 44 16.38 -2.95 -2.94
N GLU A 45 17.67 -3.31 -3.09
CA GLU A 45 18.75 -2.76 -2.26
C GLU A 45 18.81 -1.23 -2.35
N SER A 46 18.79 -0.69 -3.57
CA SER A 46 18.82 0.76 -3.78
C SER A 46 17.60 1.45 -3.16
N GLN A 47 16.41 0.90 -3.33
CA GLN A 47 15.19 1.45 -2.74
C GLN A 47 15.23 1.47 -1.21
N PHE A 48 15.68 0.38 -0.58
CA PHE A 48 15.70 0.27 0.87
C PHE A 48 16.85 1.06 1.50
N ALA A 49 18.02 1.10 0.86
CA ALA A 49 19.14 1.92 1.31
C ALA A 49 18.82 3.44 1.26
N ASN A 50 18.03 3.87 0.27
CA ASN A 50 17.65 5.27 0.09
C ASN A 50 16.25 5.61 0.64
N ALA A 51 15.62 4.69 1.38
CA ALA A 51 14.31 4.96 1.96
C ALA A 51 14.41 6.13 2.95
N SER A 52 13.49 7.08 2.83
CA SER A 52 13.40 8.26 3.70
C SER A 52 12.49 8.00 4.91
N ASP A 53 12.51 8.91 5.87
CA ASP A 53 11.66 8.84 7.07
C ASP A 53 10.32 9.59 6.88
N ASP A 54 9.85 9.75 5.63
CA ASP A 54 8.71 10.57 5.22
C ASP A 54 7.42 9.77 4.94
N LEU A 55 7.32 8.53 5.36
CA LEU A 55 6.20 7.63 5.08
C LEU A 55 6.03 7.21 3.61
N SER A 56 6.89 7.65 2.69
CA SER A 56 6.79 7.26 1.27
C SER A 56 6.83 5.75 1.06
N ALA A 57 7.49 5.02 1.97
CA ALA A 57 7.53 3.56 2.00
C ALA A 57 7.50 3.03 3.43
N LEU A 58 6.56 2.16 3.73
CA LEU A 58 6.43 1.47 5.02
C LEU A 58 6.49 -0.04 4.83
N ALA A 59 7.44 -0.68 5.48
CA ALA A 59 7.47 -2.13 5.65
C ALA A 59 6.47 -2.53 6.75
N ILE A 60 5.69 -3.57 6.49
CA ILE A 60 4.77 -4.16 7.45
C ILE A 60 5.50 -5.35 8.09
N GLU A 61 5.96 -5.19 9.32
CA GLU A 61 6.62 -6.24 10.09
C GLU A 61 5.61 -6.94 11.00
N LEU A 62 5.60 -8.27 10.99
CA LEU A 62 4.80 -9.08 11.89
C LEU A 62 5.56 -9.28 13.21
N LYS A 63 5.03 -8.78 14.34
CA LYS A 63 5.67 -8.84 15.65
C LYS A 63 6.06 -10.26 16.09
N GLU A 64 5.23 -11.25 15.76
CA GLU A 64 5.44 -12.65 16.13
C GLU A 64 6.73 -13.23 15.54
N SER A 65 7.05 -12.86 14.29
CA SER A 65 8.20 -13.45 13.56
C SER A 65 9.36 -12.49 13.36
N GLY A 66 9.15 -11.19 13.53
CA GLY A 66 10.12 -10.14 13.18
C GLY A 66 10.36 -9.99 11.67
N LYS A 67 9.53 -10.62 10.83
CA LYS A 67 9.67 -10.60 9.37
C LYS A 67 8.73 -9.60 8.74
N ILE A 68 9.17 -8.97 7.65
CA ILE A 68 8.26 -8.17 6.85
C ILE A 68 7.34 -9.07 6.03
N ILE A 69 6.06 -8.70 6.01
CA ILE A 69 5.00 -9.45 5.33
C ILE A 69 4.36 -8.68 4.18
N GLY A 70 4.72 -7.42 3.99
CA GLY A 70 4.16 -6.56 2.95
C GLY A 70 4.71 -5.15 3.01
N MET A 71 4.20 -4.32 2.11
CA MET A 71 4.59 -2.91 1.99
C MET A 71 3.36 -2.03 1.81
N ILE A 72 3.48 -0.78 2.28
CA ILE A 72 2.59 0.33 1.93
C ILE A 72 3.47 1.44 1.39
N TYR A 73 3.02 2.05 0.29
CA TYR A 73 3.64 3.24 -0.28
C TYR A 73 2.65 4.38 -0.24
N THR A 74 3.12 5.57 0.13
CA THR A 74 2.32 6.80 0.06
C THR A 74 2.97 7.78 -0.91
N GLY A 75 2.16 8.55 -1.59
CA GLY A 75 2.63 9.54 -2.55
C GLY A 75 1.61 10.65 -2.78
N GLU A 76 1.93 11.53 -3.70
CA GLU A 76 1.05 12.61 -4.13
C GLU A 76 -0.25 12.04 -4.75
N ASP A 77 -1.38 12.59 -4.38
CA ASP A 77 -2.67 12.31 -5.03
C ASP A 77 -2.80 13.17 -6.28
N SER A 78 -2.48 12.58 -7.42
CA SER A 78 -2.46 13.27 -8.73
C SER A 78 -3.84 13.69 -9.24
N LEU A 79 -4.93 13.26 -8.60
CA LEU A 79 -6.29 13.59 -8.99
C LEU A 79 -6.86 14.81 -8.24
N ARG A 80 -6.16 15.30 -7.21
CA ARG A 80 -6.60 16.42 -6.37
C ARG A 80 -5.63 17.59 -6.46
N TYR A 81 -6.17 18.77 -6.68
CA TYR A 81 -5.41 20.01 -6.85
C TYR A 81 -5.61 20.96 -5.66
N GLY A 82 -4.55 21.29 -4.97
CA GLY A 82 -4.59 22.22 -3.83
C GLY A 82 -5.37 21.70 -2.62
N VAL A 83 -5.50 20.39 -2.50
CA VAL A 83 -6.10 19.67 -1.36
C VAL A 83 -4.98 18.94 -0.65
N ASP A 84 -4.92 19.05 0.67
CA ASP A 84 -3.98 18.27 1.48
C ASP A 84 -4.39 16.80 1.48
N SER A 85 -3.85 16.04 0.53
CA SER A 85 -4.20 14.65 0.27
C SER A 85 -2.98 13.81 -0.07
N LYS A 86 -3.06 12.50 0.23
CA LYS A 86 -2.09 11.49 -0.21
C LYS A 86 -2.83 10.29 -0.80
N GLU A 87 -2.24 9.71 -1.84
CA GLU A 87 -2.63 8.41 -2.37
C GLU A 87 -1.74 7.34 -1.75
N PHE A 88 -2.29 6.16 -1.43
CA PHE A 88 -1.49 5.03 -1.01
C PHE A 88 -1.76 3.78 -1.85
N SER A 89 -0.74 2.95 -1.97
CA SER A 89 -0.81 1.61 -2.55
C SER A 89 -0.19 0.59 -1.58
N TYR A 90 -0.57 -0.68 -1.72
CA TYR A 90 -0.15 -1.71 -0.77
C TYR A 90 -0.20 -3.11 -1.36
N PHE A 91 0.59 -4.00 -0.79
CA PHE A 91 0.49 -5.44 -1.01
C PHE A 91 1.02 -6.24 0.18
N LEU A 92 0.58 -7.49 0.28
CA LEU A 92 1.06 -8.47 1.25
C LEU A 92 1.58 -9.71 0.51
N ARG A 93 2.40 -10.49 1.19
CA ARG A 93 2.68 -11.86 0.77
C ARG A 93 1.41 -12.71 0.85
N GLU A 94 1.31 -13.73 -0.01
CA GLU A 94 0.09 -14.53 -0.17
C GLU A 94 -0.34 -15.23 1.12
N GLU A 95 0.63 -15.81 1.86
CA GLU A 95 0.39 -16.59 3.08
C GLU A 95 -0.20 -15.75 4.23
N GLU A 96 -0.07 -14.43 4.15
CA GLU A 96 -0.58 -13.49 5.14
C GLU A 96 -1.86 -12.78 4.69
N ALA A 97 -2.32 -13.05 3.48
CA ALA A 97 -3.58 -12.50 2.97
C ALA A 97 -4.79 -13.06 3.74
N GLY A 98 -5.84 -12.25 3.85
CA GLY A 98 -7.09 -12.66 4.52
C GLY A 98 -7.06 -12.69 6.04
N LYS A 99 -5.91 -12.51 6.69
CA LYS A 99 -5.75 -12.52 8.16
C LYS A 99 -6.02 -11.16 8.84
N GLY A 100 -6.40 -10.15 8.06
CA GLY A 100 -6.73 -8.80 8.55
C GLY A 100 -5.52 -7.89 8.79
N TYR A 101 -4.30 -8.32 8.49
CA TYR A 101 -3.10 -7.51 8.70
C TYR A 101 -3.09 -6.21 7.91
N MET A 102 -3.43 -6.24 6.62
CA MET A 102 -3.48 -5.00 5.83
C MET A 102 -4.53 -4.03 6.36
N LYS A 103 -5.69 -4.51 6.80
CA LYS A 103 -6.72 -3.65 7.43
C LYS A 103 -6.22 -2.98 8.70
N GLU A 104 -5.49 -3.72 9.52
CA GLU A 104 -4.89 -3.22 10.77
C GLU A 104 -3.82 -2.16 10.46
N ALA A 105 -2.94 -2.43 9.50
CA ALA A 105 -1.88 -1.53 9.06
C ALA A 105 -2.44 -0.21 8.49
N LEU A 106 -3.37 -0.31 7.54
CA LEU A 106 -3.97 0.88 6.91
C LEU A 106 -4.76 1.73 7.90
N ARG A 107 -5.47 1.12 8.86
CA ARG A 107 -6.18 1.87 9.89
C ARG A 107 -5.23 2.73 10.72
N ALA A 108 -4.09 2.19 11.14
CA ALA A 108 -3.09 2.94 11.90
C ALA A 108 -2.47 4.08 11.07
N LEU A 109 -2.14 3.80 9.81
CA LEU A 109 -1.61 4.82 8.90
C LEU A 109 -2.63 5.95 8.64
N ILE A 110 -3.88 5.62 8.30
CA ILE A 110 -4.95 6.59 8.03
C ILE A 110 -5.18 7.49 9.25
N GLN A 111 -5.25 6.90 10.43
CA GLN A 111 -5.37 7.66 11.67
C GLN A 111 -4.23 8.68 11.80
N TYR A 112 -2.99 8.26 11.62
CA TYR A 112 -1.83 9.16 11.67
C TYR A 112 -1.91 10.27 10.63
N LEU A 113 -2.21 9.95 9.37
CA LEU A 113 -2.33 10.92 8.29
C LEU A 113 -3.37 12.00 8.59
N PHE A 114 -4.47 11.63 9.24
CA PHE A 114 -5.52 12.57 9.62
C PHE A 114 -5.21 13.36 10.90
N THR A 115 -4.55 12.75 11.90
CA THR A 115 -4.32 13.41 13.20
C THR A 115 -3.02 14.21 13.22
N GLU A 116 -1.92 13.67 12.69
CA GLU A 116 -0.59 14.29 12.76
C GLU A 116 -0.25 15.09 11.51
N GLU A 117 -0.49 14.54 10.32
CA GLU A 117 -0.25 15.28 9.08
C GLU A 117 -1.43 16.19 8.69
N GLN A 118 -2.54 16.11 9.41
CA GLN A 118 -3.71 16.96 9.21
C GLN A 118 -4.29 16.93 7.79
N LEU A 119 -4.11 15.80 7.06
CA LEU A 119 -4.64 15.67 5.71
C LEU A 119 -6.17 15.82 5.71
N THR A 120 -6.70 16.38 4.64
CA THR A 120 -8.14 16.49 4.39
C THR A 120 -8.71 15.19 3.83
N CYS A 121 -7.90 14.49 3.02
CA CYS A 121 -8.32 13.31 2.29
C CYS A 121 -7.16 12.30 2.16
N VAL A 122 -7.50 11.03 2.16
CA VAL A 122 -6.63 9.95 1.68
C VAL A 122 -7.31 9.21 0.55
N SER A 123 -6.55 8.79 -0.45
CA SER A 123 -7.08 8.06 -1.60
C SER A 123 -6.32 6.77 -1.86
N ALA A 124 -6.96 5.86 -2.58
CA ALA A 124 -6.36 4.63 -3.06
C ALA A 124 -7.02 4.21 -4.37
N ARG A 125 -6.27 3.48 -5.18
CA ARG A 125 -6.79 2.88 -6.41
C ARG A 125 -6.60 1.37 -6.39
N CYS A 126 -7.47 0.66 -7.07
CA CYS A 126 -7.31 -0.77 -7.28
C CYS A 126 -7.97 -1.21 -8.58
N PHE A 127 -7.37 -2.20 -9.23
CA PHE A 127 -7.92 -2.77 -10.46
C PHE A 127 -9.33 -3.31 -10.23
N VAL A 128 -10.25 -3.06 -11.16
CA VAL A 128 -11.64 -3.53 -11.07
C VAL A 128 -11.77 -5.01 -10.72
N PRO A 129 -10.97 -5.95 -11.27
CA PRO A 129 -11.06 -7.35 -10.87
C PRO A 129 -10.49 -7.67 -9.47
N ASN A 130 -9.83 -6.70 -8.79
CA ASN A 130 -9.30 -6.90 -7.44
C ASN A 130 -10.36 -6.67 -6.36
N VAL A 131 -11.35 -7.58 -6.30
CA VAL A 131 -12.46 -7.51 -5.34
C VAL A 131 -12.00 -7.51 -3.88
N ALA A 132 -10.88 -8.18 -3.58
CA ALA A 132 -10.33 -8.22 -2.22
C ALA A 132 -9.89 -6.82 -1.75
N SER A 133 -9.21 -6.05 -2.61
CA SER A 133 -8.81 -4.68 -2.31
C SER A 133 -10.02 -3.75 -2.18
N GLN A 134 -11.02 -3.88 -3.07
CA GLN A 134 -12.26 -3.09 -2.98
C GLN A 134 -12.95 -3.29 -1.62
N ARG A 135 -13.19 -4.55 -1.22
CA ARG A 135 -13.79 -4.87 0.08
C ARG A 135 -12.97 -4.37 1.26
N LEU A 136 -11.65 -4.40 1.16
CA LEU A 136 -10.76 -3.86 2.19
C LEU A 136 -10.98 -2.35 2.35
N LEU A 137 -10.93 -1.59 1.26
CA LEU A 137 -11.12 -0.13 1.27
C LEU A 137 -12.51 0.24 1.79
N GLU A 138 -13.58 -0.40 1.29
CA GLU A 138 -14.95 -0.20 1.77
C GLU A 138 -15.09 -0.51 3.27
N SER A 139 -14.41 -1.56 3.76
CA SER A 139 -14.42 -1.92 5.19
C SER A 139 -13.66 -0.93 6.09
N LEU A 140 -12.83 -0.06 5.49
CA LEU A 140 -12.14 1.04 6.16
C LEU A 140 -12.90 2.36 6.08
N GLY A 141 -14.06 2.38 5.41
CA GLY A 141 -14.91 3.55 5.25
C GLY A 141 -14.70 4.33 3.96
N PHE A 142 -13.85 3.84 3.05
CA PHE A 142 -13.65 4.53 1.76
C PHE A 142 -14.90 4.53 0.91
N HIS A 143 -15.18 5.68 0.33
CA HIS A 143 -16.20 5.87 -0.70
C HIS A 143 -15.59 5.55 -2.07
N ARG A 144 -16.35 4.86 -2.93
CA ARG A 144 -15.96 4.64 -4.33
C ARG A 144 -16.36 5.83 -5.17
N ASP A 145 -15.38 6.61 -5.61
CA ASP A 145 -15.60 7.84 -6.40
C ASP A 145 -15.92 7.56 -7.86
N GLY A 146 -15.38 6.48 -8.41
CA GLY A 146 -15.61 6.15 -9.81
C GLY A 146 -14.73 5.03 -10.36
N VAL A 147 -14.75 4.92 -11.71
CA VAL A 147 -13.90 3.98 -12.47
C VAL A 147 -13.30 4.71 -13.66
N ILE A 148 -11.98 4.55 -13.84
CA ILE A 148 -11.29 4.98 -15.06
C ILE A 148 -11.10 3.76 -15.95
N ARG A 149 -11.64 3.80 -17.16
CA ARG A 149 -11.55 2.67 -18.10
C ARG A 149 -10.17 2.62 -18.74
N GLN A 150 -9.60 1.41 -18.86
CA GLN A 150 -8.36 1.11 -19.58
C GLN A 150 -7.20 2.05 -19.21
N CYS A 151 -7.05 2.35 -17.93
CA CYS A 151 -6.08 3.35 -17.48
C CYS A 151 -4.79 2.77 -16.92
N VAL A 152 -4.74 1.48 -16.62
CA VAL A 152 -3.55 0.87 -16.01
C VAL A 152 -3.09 -0.34 -16.81
N LYS A 153 -1.83 -0.31 -17.19
CA LYS A 153 -1.14 -1.46 -17.77
C LYS A 153 -0.52 -2.26 -16.62
N GLY A 154 -1.06 -3.43 -16.35
CA GLY A 154 -0.57 -4.33 -15.32
C GLY A 154 0.50 -5.31 -15.83
N TYR A 155 0.77 -6.33 -15.03
CA TYR A 155 1.71 -7.40 -15.37
C TYR A 155 1.29 -8.12 -16.66
N GLN A 156 2.26 -8.52 -17.49
CA GLN A 156 2.06 -9.18 -18.79
C GLN A 156 1.22 -8.36 -19.79
N ASP A 157 1.36 -7.05 -19.78
CA ASP A 157 0.73 -6.14 -20.72
C ASP A 157 -0.81 -6.11 -20.71
N GLN A 158 -1.45 -6.71 -19.71
CA GLN A 158 -2.89 -6.61 -19.53
C GLN A 158 -3.28 -5.18 -19.16
N VAL A 159 -4.33 -4.67 -19.79
CA VAL A 159 -4.88 -3.35 -19.47
C VAL A 159 -6.11 -3.51 -18.61
N PHE A 160 -6.16 -2.78 -17.51
CA PHE A 160 -7.25 -2.82 -16.54
C PHE A 160 -7.98 -1.49 -16.43
N ASP A 161 -9.25 -1.59 -16.09
CA ASP A 161 -10.01 -0.50 -15.50
C ASP A 161 -9.61 -0.37 -14.03
N ASP A 162 -9.59 0.86 -13.53
CA ASP A 162 -9.16 1.17 -12.16
C ASP A 162 -10.29 1.82 -11.35
N CYS A 163 -10.58 1.29 -10.18
CA CYS A 163 -11.51 1.86 -9.22
C CYS A 163 -10.81 2.94 -8.42
N LEU A 164 -11.45 4.09 -8.28
CA LEU A 164 -11.02 5.21 -7.46
C LEU A 164 -11.75 5.18 -6.12
N TYR A 165 -11.00 5.32 -5.04
CA TYR A 165 -11.53 5.36 -3.67
C TYR A 165 -10.96 6.54 -2.91
N SER A 166 -11.77 7.17 -2.07
CA SER A 166 -11.34 8.22 -1.15
C SER A 166 -12.01 8.11 0.20
N LEU A 167 -11.36 8.64 1.22
CA LEU A 167 -11.86 8.79 2.58
C LEU A 167 -11.54 10.20 3.05
N MET A 168 -12.56 10.94 3.47
CA MET A 168 -12.41 12.28 4.01
C MET A 168 -12.21 12.23 5.52
N ARG A 169 -11.39 13.15 6.07
CA ARG A 169 -11.16 13.24 7.52
C ARG A 169 -12.46 13.46 8.31
N SER A 170 -13.47 14.06 7.70
CA SER A 170 -14.77 14.34 8.32
C SER A 170 -15.73 13.16 8.34
N GLU A 171 -15.39 12.06 7.74
CA GLU A 171 -16.17 10.82 7.68
C GLU A 171 -15.66 9.78 8.69
#